data_96e63796f5e3988d1d2678d7e7385863
#
_entry.id   96e63796f5e3988d1d2678d7e7385863
#
_cell.length_a   1.000
_cell.length_b   1.000
_cell.length_c   1.000
_cell.angle_alpha   90.00
_cell.angle_beta   90.00
_cell.angle_gamma   90.00
#
_symmetry.space_group_name_H-M   'P 1'
#
loop_
_entity.id
_entity.type
_entity.pdbx_description
1 polymer ?
#
loop_
_entity_poly.entity_id
_entity_poly.type
_entity_poly.pdbx_seq_one_letter_code
_entity_poly.pdbx_strand_id
1 'polypeptide(L)'
;MKLDRSFILALCLLFSCKESKEIDIREFSSLEGDVFLLGEYLTDLSFGLHDIEISSSAESTLLIGIHGSNSEGYEWVYPLQTLNNDTNVVSFFRWDDNSCPNPSIDTLLNSIKTRLDQSPNLKKVILIGHSYGGLLVTMLSEAWDIDVPLHIHSVAGPLKGMGILSSVCNYQPPSSLGAGISLHQWRTIQELDDAFNDLDYDPQEVDIKNSIITRLPKTYKGNKLGHNWSISWVADEISKKE
;
A
#
# COMPACT_ATOMS: atom_id res chain seq x y z
N MET A 1 52.67 -43.46 -28.74
CA MET A 1 52.37 -43.07 -27.37
C MET A 1 52.11 -41.59 -27.37
N LYS A 2 50.82 -41.14 -27.52
CA LYS A 2 50.42 -39.74 -27.52
C LYS A 2 49.43 -39.58 -26.36
N LEU A 3 49.83 -38.77 -25.36
CA LEU A 3 48.96 -38.39 -24.28
C LEU A 3 47.95 -37.31 -24.76
N ASP A 4 46.70 -37.64 -24.65
CA ASP A 4 45.61 -36.72 -24.90
C ASP A 4 45.34 -35.94 -23.59
N ARG A 5 45.49 -34.65 -23.61
CA ARG A 5 45.20 -33.77 -22.50
C ARG A 5 43.83 -33.12 -22.73
N SER A 6 42.79 -33.78 -22.20
CA SER A 6 41.47 -33.13 -22.11
C SER A 6 41.46 -32.05 -21.08
N PHE A 7 41.37 -30.81 -21.50
CA PHE A 7 41.17 -29.64 -20.69
C PHE A 7 39.68 -29.57 -20.29
N ILE A 8 39.37 -29.92 -19.05
CA ILE A 8 38.07 -29.67 -18.45
C ILE A 8 38.00 -28.20 -18.05
N LEU A 9 37.29 -27.43 -18.87
CA LEU A 9 36.96 -26.03 -18.55
C LEU A 9 35.83 -26.01 -17.55
N ALA A 10 36.13 -25.87 -16.26
CA ALA A 10 35.12 -25.66 -15.21
C ALA A 10 34.57 -24.24 -15.34
N LEU A 11 33.37 -24.14 -15.93
CA LEU A 11 32.61 -22.89 -16.01
C LEU A 11 32.01 -22.62 -14.62
N CYS A 12 32.73 -21.86 -13.79
CA CYS A 12 32.18 -21.31 -12.56
C CYS A 12 31.12 -20.26 -12.94
N LEU A 13 29.86 -20.66 -12.95
CA LEU A 13 28.72 -19.74 -12.93
C LEU A 13 28.74 -19.02 -11.58
N LEU A 14 29.32 -17.82 -11.57
CA LEU A 14 29.16 -16.89 -10.49
C LEU A 14 27.69 -16.43 -10.49
N PHE A 15 26.85 -17.14 -9.76
CA PHE A 15 25.59 -16.59 -9.30
C PHE A 15 25.93 -15.44 -8.37
N SER A 16 25.95 -14.22 -8.90
CA SER A 16 25.90 -13.03 -8.08
C SER A 16 24.53 -13.05 -7.40
N CYS A 17 24.48 -13.57 -6.17
CA CYS A 17 23.40 -13.24 -5.25
C CYS A 17 23.50 -11.71 -5.09
N LYS A 18 22.60 -10.97 -5.76
CA LYS A 18 22.32 -9.59 -5.40
C LYS A 18 21.73 -9.70 -3.99
N GLU A 19 22.53 -9.42 -2.96
CA GLU A 19 22.01 -9.20 -1.60
C GLU A 19 20.93 -8.14 -1.78
N SER A 20 19.68 -8.50 -1.53
CA SER A 20 18.60 -7.54 -1.43
C SER A 20 18.97 -6.66 -0.24
N LYS A 21 19.36 -5.42 -0.50
CA LYS A 21 19.63 -4.44 0.56
C LYS A 21 18.33 -4.35 1.36
N GLU A 22 18.36 -4.75 2.63
CA GLU A 22 17.23 -4.57 3.53
C GLU A 22 16.92 -3.08 3.58
N ILE A 23 15.68 -2.72 3.24
CA ILE A 23 15.21 -1.33 3.26
C ILE A 23 14.76 -1.04 4.69
N ASP A 24 15.35 -0.03 5.32
CA ASP A 24 14.83 0.50 6.58
C ASP A 24 14.31 1.91 6.33
N ILE A 25 12.99 2.07 6.41
CA ILE A 25 12.32 3.35 6.19
C ILE A 25 12.80 4.44 7.15
N ARG A 26 13.34 4.06 8.30
CA ARG A 26 13.91 4.99 9.29
C ARG A 26 15.22 5.64 8.80
N GLU A 27 15.98 4.95 7.95
CA GLU A 27 17.17 5.51 7.32
C GLU A 27 16.85 6.62 6.33
N PHE A 28 15.59 6.67 5.85
CA PHE A 28 15.10 7.72 4.95
C PHE A 28 14.67 8.99 5.68
N SER A 29 14.92 9.10 6.97
CA SER A 29 14.46 10.20 7.84
C SER A 29 15.08 11.57 7.51
N SER A 30 16.13 11.65 6.71
CA SER A 30 16.63 12.92 6.19
C SER A 30 15.93 13.26 4.88
N LEU A 31 14.99 14.20 4.92
CA LEU A 31 14.39 14.83 3.73
C LEU A 31 15.42 15.53 2.82
N GLU A 32 16.69 15.47 3.17
CA GLU A 32 17.82 15.93 2.35
C GLU A 32 18.18 14.94 1.23
N GLY A 33 17.64 13.72 1.26
CA GLY A 33 17.77 12.75 0.19
C GLY A 33 16.86 13.06 -1.00
N ASP A 34 17.20 12.55 -2.17
CA ASP A 34 16.32 12.57 -3.33
C ASP A 34 15.13 11.65 -3.08
N VAL A 35 13.96 12.23 -2.80
CA VAL A 35 12.72 11.48 -2.52
C VAL A 35 12.30 10.58 -3.68
N PHE A 36 12.65 10.94 -4.92
CA PHE A 36 12.36 10.12 -6.09
C PHE A 36 13.23 8.86 -6.09
N LEU A 37 14.51 8.97 -5.77
CA LEU A 37 15.39 7.81 -5.63
C LEU A 37 14.91 6.88 -4.50
N LEU A 38 14.43 7.43 -3.39
CA LEU A 38 13.83 6.65 -2.30
C LEU A 38 12.53 5.96 -2.75
N GLY A 39 11.72 6.63 -3.56
CA GLY A 39 10.52 6.04 -4.16
C GLY A 39 10.84 4.87 -5.08
N GLU A 40 11.92 4.94 -5.87
CA GLU A 40 12.38 3.84 -6.72
C GLU A 40 12.65 2.55 -5.94
N TYR A 41 13.17 2.63 -4.71
CA TYR A 41 13.36 1.44 -3.86
C TYR A 41 12.04 0.73 -3.57
N LEU A 42 10.94 1.48 -3.34
CA LEU A 42 9.63 0.89 -3.10
C LEU A 42 9.05 0.25 -4.37
N THR A 43 9.25 0.87 -5.53
CA THR A 43 8.73 0.37 -6.80
C THR A 43 9.57 -0.74 -7.42
N ASP A 44 10.85 -0.86 -7.05
CA ASP A 44 11.75 -1.95 -7.46
C ASP A 44 11.53 -3.26 -6.66
N LEU A 45 10.79 -3.21 -5.56
CA LEU A 45 10.41 -4.41 -4.84
C LEU A 45 9.61 -5.36 -5.75
N SER A 46 9.83 -6.66 -5.61
CA SER A 46 9.01 -7.68 -6.27
C SER A 46 7.54 -7.59 -5.84
N PHE A 47 6.62 -8.14 -6.59
CA PHE A 47 5.22 -8.22 -6.13
C PHE A 47 5.12 -9.05 -4.85
N GLY A 48 4.35 -8.57 -3.89
CA GLY A 48 4.15 -9.16 -2.57
C GLY A 48 4.22 -8.15 -1.43
N LEU A 49 4.16 -8.66 -0.21
CA LEU A 49 4.29 -7.90 1.02
C LEU A 49 5.75 -7.84 1.45
N HIS A 50 6.25 -6.65 1.74
CA HIS A 50 7.61 -6.39 2.17
C HIS A 50 7.63 -5.60 3.46
N ASP A 51 8.33 -6.09 4.47
CA ASP A 51 8.69 -5.28 5.62
C ASP A 51 9.73 -4.24 5.17
N ILE A 52 9.48 -2.98 5.50
CA ILE A 52 10.34 -1.86 5.12
C ILE A 52 11.02 -1.25 6.33
N GLU A 53 11.05 -1.98 7.42
CA GLU A 53 11.78 -1.68 8.63
C GLU A 53 12.19 -2.97 9.35
N ILE A 54 13.17 -2.86 10.26
CA ILE A 54 13.53 -3.94 11.16
C ILE A 54 12.52 -3.92 12.32
N SER A 55 11.60 -4.89 12.32
CA SER A 55 10.54 -5.01 13.33
C SER A 55 11.10 -5.38 14.71
N SER A 56 10.45 -4.90 15.77
CA SER A 56 10.73 -5.26 17.16
C SER A 56 9.61 -6.12 17.74
N SER A 57 9.88 -6.80 18.87
CA SER A 57 8.86 -7.59 19.57
C SER A 57 7.83 -6.74 20.34
N ALA A 58 8.04 -5.44 20.42
CA ALA A 58 7.14 -4.51 21.13
C ALA A 58 5.94 -4.09 20.28
N GLU A 59 6.05 -4.19 18.95
CA GLU A 59 5.01 -3.76 18.01
C GLU A 59 3.79 -4.69 18.07
N SER A 60 2.62 -4.11 17.99
CA SER A 60 1.32 -4.81 18.09
C SER A 60 0.40 -4.58 16.91
N THR A 61 0.79 -3.73 15.97
CA THR A 61 0.01 -3.36 14.78
C THR A 61 0.81 -3.62 13.52
N LEU A 62 0.22 -4.35 12.57
CA LEU A 62 0.74 -4.46 11.21
C LEU A 62 0.12 -3.34 10.35
N LEU A 63 0.93 -2.39 9.94
CA LEU A 63 0.53 -1.29 9.07
C LEU A 63 1.07 -1.53 7.67
N ILE A 64 0.19 -1.54 6.66
CA ILE A 64 0.57 -1.82 5.28
C ILE A 64 0.15 -0.66 4.39
N GLY A 65 1.11 -0.09 3.64
CA GLY A 65 0.85 0.82 2.53
C GLY A 65 0.60 0.07 1.23
N ILE A 66 -0.44 0.44 0.47
CA ILE A 66 -0.84 -0.19 -0.80
C ILE A 66 -0.95 0.90 -1.87
N HIS A 67 -0.06 0.83 -2.87
CA HIS A 67 0.04 1.86 -3.90
C HIS A 67 -1.13 1.86 -4.90
N GLY A 68 -1.29 3.00 -5.59
CA GLY A 68 -2.21 3.16 -6.71
C GLY A 68 -1.60 2.77 -8.05
N SER A 69 -2.35 2.99 -9.14
CA SER A 69 -1.85 2.76 -10.49
C SER A 69 -0.72 3.73 -10.83
N ASN A 70 0.29 3.21 -11.52
CA ASN A 70 1.46 3.96 -11.97
C ASN A 70 2.17 4.72 -10.83
N SER A 71 2.20 4.14 -9.63
CA SER A 71 2.94 4.70 -8.50
C SER A 71 4.43 4.76 -8.81
N GLU A 72 5.04 5.89 -8.55
CA GLU A 72 6.50 6.09 -8.61
C GLU A 72 7.15 5.92 -7.22
N GLY A 73 6.36 5.62 -6.18
CA GLY A 73 6.80 5.33 -4.82
C GLY A 73 7.14 6.55 -3.98
N TYR A 74 7.58 7.67 -4.57
CA TYR A 74 7.97 8.86 -3.82
C TYR A 74 6.84 9.43 -2.95
N GLU A 75 5.60 9.28 -3.37
CA GLU A 75 4.42 9.71 -2.63
C GLU A 75 4.21 8.93 -1.32
N TRP A 76 4.82 7.75 -1.22
CA TRP A 76 4.73 6.87 -0.05
C TRP A 76 5.83 7.09 0.98
N VAL A 77 6.95 7.70 0.63
CA VAL A 77 8.11 7.85 1.51
C VAL A 77 7.73 8.59 2.79
N TYR A 78 7.19 9.81 2.67
CA TYR A 78 6.77 10.61 3.82
C TYR A 78 5.64 9.94 4.63
N PRO A 79 4.56 9.42 4.02
CA PRO A 79 3.50 8.74 4.75
C PRO A 79 3.98 7.55 5.59
N LEU A 80 4.81 6.68 5.02
CA LEU A 80 5.31 5.51 5.73
C LEU A 80 6.24 5.89 6.89
N GLN A 81 7.08 6.91 6.71
CA GLN A 81 7.90 7.46 7.80
C GLN A 81 7.05 8.07 8.92
N THR A 82 6.01 8.84 8.56
CA THR A 82 5.12 9.51 9.51
C THR A 82 4.33 8.51 10.37
N LEU A 83 3.99 7.36 9.79
CA LEU A 83 3.19 6.31 10.43
C LEU A 83 4.03 5.26 11.14
N ASN A 84 5.35 5.32 10.97
CA ASN A 84 6.28 4.48 11.72
C ASN A 84 6.39 5.00 13.16
N ASN A 85 6.04 4.16 14.12
CA ASN A 85 6.13 4.46 15.54
C ASN A 85 6.39 3.17 16.33
N ASP A 86 6.58 3.27 17.65
CA ASP A 86 6.93 2.15 18.52
C ASP A 86 5.87 1.02 18.58
N THR A 87 4.68 1.22 18.03
CA THR A 87 3.58 0.26 18.04
C THR A 87 3.31 -0.39 16.69
N ASN A 88 3.78 0.22 15.59
CA ASN A 88 3.50 -0.20 14.23
C ASN A 88 4.71 -0.86 13.58
N VAL A 89 4.52 -2.07 13.07
CA VAL A 89 5.40 -2.64 12.04
C VAL A 89 4.92 -2.14 10.68
N VAL A 90 5.77 -1.40 9.98
CA VAL A 90 5.42 -0.81 8.68
C VAL A 90 5.88 -1.71 7.54
N SER A 91 4.94 -2.03 6.66
CA SER A 91 5.15 -2.85 5.47
C SER A 91 4.59 -2.14 4.23
N PHE A 92 5.07 -2.54 3.07
CA PHE A 92 4.60 -2.05 1.79
C PHE A 92 4.19 -3.21 0.88
N PHE A 93 3.02 -3.11 0.25
CA PHE A 93 2.52 -4.13 -0.66
C PHE A 93 2.67 -3.69 -2.10
N ARG A 94 3.53 -4.41 -2.84
CA ARG A 94 3.68 -4.27 -4.29
C ARG A 94 2.76 -5.23 -5.01
N TRP A 95 2.02 -4.74 -5.98
CA TRP A 95 1.05 -5.54 -6.73
C TRP A 95 1.00 -5.13 -8.19
N ASP A 96 0.40 -5.97 -9.04
CA ASP A 96 0.22 -5.69 -10.47
C ASP A 96 -1.00 -4.79 -10.67
N ASP A 97 -0.77 -3.49 -10.64
CA ASP A 97 -1.79 -2.44 -10.79
C ASP A 97 -2.31 -2.27 -12.24
N ASN A 98 -1.76 -3.05 -13.18
CA ASN A 98 -2.28 -3.14 -14.56
C ASN A 98 -3.34 -4.25 -14.73
N SER A 99 -3.59 -5.02 -13.69
CA SER A 99 -4.54 -6.15 -13.68
C SER A 99 -5.78 -5.84 -12.82
N CYS A 100 -6.79 -6.72 -12.89
CA CYS A 100 -7.91 -6.68 -11.95
C CYS A 100 -7.43 -6.98 -10.51
N PRO A 101 -8.04 -6.38 -9.47
CA PRO A 101 -7.51 -6.46 -8.11
C PRO A 101 -7.62 -7.85 -7.46
N ASN A 102 -8.55 -8.71 -7.90
CA ASN A 102 -8.83 -9.98 -7.22
C ASN A 102 -7.61 -10.87 -6.95
N PRO A 103 -6.69 -11.15 -7.90
CA PRO A 103 -5.51 -11.96 -7.61
C PRO A 103 -4.59 -11.32 -6.55
N SER A 104 -4.52 -9.99 -6.53
CA SER A 104 -3.71 -9.24 -5.58
C SER A 104 -4.35 -9.19 -4.19
N ILE A 105 -5.69 -9.22 -4.11
CA ILE A 105 -6.43 -9.36 -2.84
C ILE A 105 -6.09 -10.68 -2.17
N ASP A 106 -6.14 -11.80 -2.91
CA ASP A 106 -5.80 -13.13 -2.40
C ASP A 106 -4.34 -13.19 -1.92
N THR A 107 -3.43 -12.59 -2.69
CA THR A 107 -2.00 -12.50 -2.35
C THR A 107 -1.79 -11.70 -1.07
N LEU A 108 -2.42 -10.53 -0.95
CA LEU A 108 -2.31 -9.67 0.23
C LEU A 108 -2.88 -10.37 1.47
N LEU A 109 -4.08 -10.95 1.36
CA LEU A 109 -4.75 -11.65 2.46
C LEU A 109 -3.89 -12.81 2.99
N ASN A 110 -3.34 -13.64 2.08
CA ASN A 110 -2.47 -14.75 2.45
C ASN A 110 -1.15 -14.27 3.07
N SER A 111 -0.58 -13.18 2.58
CA SER A 111 0.62 -12.56 3.17
C SER A 111 0.36 -12.04 4.58
N ILE A 112 -0.79 -11.40 4.81
CA ILE A 112 -1.20 -10.95 6.16
C ILE A 112 -1.35 -12.14 7.11
N LYS A 113 -2.06 -13.20 6.69
CA LYS A 113 -2.21 -14.43 7.49
C LYS A 113 -0.86 -14.99 7.91
N THR A 114 0.04 -15.16 6.95
CA THR A 114 1.40 -15.65 7.19
C THR A 114 2.15 -14.77 8.18
N ARG A 115 2.04 -13.44 8.03
CA ARG A 115 2.72 -12.49 8.92
C ARG A 115 2.20 -12.53 10.35
N LEU A 116 0.89 -12.63 10.53
CA LEU A 116 0.24 -12.75 11.83
C LEU A 116 0.61 -14.08 12.52
N ASP A 117 0.69 -15.17 11.77
CA ASP A 117 1.11 -16.48 12.30
C ASP A 117 2.59 -16.45 12.80
N GLN A 118 3.45 -15.73 12.08
CA GLN A 118 4.86 -15.55 12.43
C GLN A 118 5.08 -14.56 13.60
N SER A 119 4.14 -13.66 13.83
CA SER A 119 4.25 -12.58 14.82
C SER A 119 2.98 -12.50 15.69
N PRO A 120 2.82 -13.39 16.67
CA PRO A 120 1.60 -13.49 17.49
C PRO A 120 1.36 -12.29 18.43
N ASN A 121 2.32 -11.37 18.53
CA ASN A 121 2.18 -10.07 19.20
C ASN A 121 1.33 -9.08 18.40
N LEU A 122 1.21 -9.24 17.08
CA LEU A 122 0.38 -8.40 16.24
C LEU A 122 -1.10 -8.67 16.53
N LYS A 123 -1.84 -7.63 16.92
CA LYS A 123 -3.24 -7.70 17.36
C LYS A 123 -4.18 -6.80 16.56
N LYS A 124 -3.63 -6.05 15.61
CA LYS A 124 -4.37 -5.11 14.76
C LYS A 124 -3.72 -5.05 13.38
N VAL A 125 -4.53 -4.94 12.34
CA VAL A 125 -4.07 -4.67 10.97
C VAL A 125 -4.62 -3.33 10.51
N ILE A 126 -3.75 -2.47 9.98
CA ILE A 126 -4.12 -1.21 9.33
C ILE A 126 -3.69 -1.30 7.86
N LEU A 127 -4.64 -1.11 6.96
CA LEU A 127 -4.39 -1.02 5.53
C LEU A 127 -4.62 0.42 5.07
N ILE A 128 -3.62 1.00 4.42
CA ILE A 128 -3.75 2.33 3.82
C ILE A 128 -3.56 2.17 2.32
N GLY A 129 -4.64 2.25 1.59
CA GLY A 129 -4.63 2.17 0.13
C GLY A 129 -4.85 3.53 -0.52
N HIS A 130 -4.02 3.87 -1.50
CA HIS A 130 -4.15 5.10 -2.28
C HIS A 130 -4.71 4.81 -3.66
N SER A 131 -5.64 5.65 -4.12
CA SER A 131 -6.17 5.54 -5.48
C SER A 131 -6.71 4.13 -5.76
N TYR A 132 -6.18 3.42 -6.76
CA TYR A 132 -6.54 2.03 -7.06
C TYR A 132 -6.21 1.08 -5.89
N GLY A 133 -5.15 1.34 -5.12
CA GLY A 133 -4.88 0.63 -3.87
C GLY A 133 -5.99 0.83 -2.82
N GLY A 134 -6.61 2.01 -2.77
CA GLY A 134 -7.75 2.29 -1.91
C GLY A 134 -8.98 1.46 -2.27
N LEU A 135 -9.19 1.20 -3.57
CA LEU A 135 -10.22 0.28 -4.04
C LEU A 135 -9.87 -1.16 -3.67
N LEU A 136 -8.62 -1.60 -3.87
CA LEU A 136 -8.15 -2.95 -3.54
C LEU A 136 -8.37 -3.29 -2.07
N VAL A 137 -7.94 -2.41 -1.14
CA VAL A 137 -8.12 -2.66 0.31
C VAL A 137 -9.59 -2.62 0.73
N THR A 138 -10.42 -1.85 0.04
CA THR A 138 -11.87 -1.83 0.29
C THR A 138 -12.52 -3.14 -0.14
N MET A 139 -12.14 -3.70 -1.31
CA MET A 139 -12.61 -5.03 -1.75
C MET A 139 -12.15 -6.14 -0.80
N LEU A 140 -10.92 -6.07 -0.28
CA LEU A 140 -10.39 -7.06 0.65
C LEU A 140 -11.27 -7.18 1.90
N SER A 141 -12.00 -6.14 2.30
CA SER A 141 -12.93 -6.20 3.44
C SER A 141 -14.01 -7.29 3.32
N GLU A 142 -14.41 -7.66 2.09
CA GLU A 142 -15.40 -8.72 1.86
C GLU A 142 -14.81 -10.13 2.01
N ALA A 143 -13.50 -10.26 1.83
CA ALA A 143 -12.77 -11.53 1.98
C ALA A 143 -12.12 -11.70 3.36
N TRP A 144 -12.27 -10.72 4.26
CA TRP A 144 -11.62 -10.75 5.56
C TRP A 144 -12.21 -11.81 6.48
N ASP A 145 -11.45 -12.86 6.78
CA ASP A 145 -11.81 -14.00 7.60
C ASP A 145 -10.87 -14.20 8.81
N ILE A 146 -10.06 -13.19 9.13
CA ILE A 146 -9.05 -13.22 10.19
C ILE A 146 -9.66 -12.66 11.49
N ASP A 147 -9.46 -13.35 12.60
CA ASP A 147 -9.93 -12.92 13.93
C ASP A 147 -8.98 -11.87 14.56
N VAL A 148 -8.69 -10.82 13.80
CA VAL A 148 -7.93 -9.64 14.20
C VAL A 148 -8.63 -8.42 13.63
N PRO A 149 -8.84 -7.32 14.41
CA PRO A 149 -9.44 -6.11 13.90
C PRO A 149 -8.72 -5.54 12.69
N LEU A 150 -9.50 -5.17 11.67
CA LEU A 150 -9.03 -4.55 10.44
C LEU A 150 -9.47 -3.09 10.35
N HIS A 151 -8.51 -2.19 10.20
CA HIS A 151 -8.75 -0.77 9.96
C HIS A 151 -8.30 -0.40 8.55
N ILE A 152 -9.23 0.03 7.71
CA ILE A 152 -8.97 0.40 6.32
C ILE A 152 -9.05 1.91 6.17
N HIS A 153 -8.02 2.50 5.57
CA HIS A 153 -7.99 3.86 5.08
C HIS A 153 -7.92 3.84 3.55
N SER A 154 -9.03 4.14 2.89
CA SER A 154 -9.08 4.31 1.44
C SER A 154 -8.90 5.79 1.11
N VAL A 155 -7.74 6.15 0.56
CA VAL A 155 -7.34 7.53 0.26
C VAL A 155 -7.48 7.78 -1.23
N ALA A 156 -8.29 8.76 -1.60
CA ALA A 156 -8.59 9.07 -3.01
C ALA A 156 -8.98 7.82 -3.83
N GLY A 157 -9.65 6.85 -3.18
CA GLY A 157 -10.05 5.60 -3.83
C GLY A 157 -11.25 5.78 -4.75
N PRO A 158 -11.21 5.30 -6.01
CA PRO A 158 -12.33 5.36 -6.94
C PRO A 158 -13.38 4.30 -6.62
N LEU A 159 -13.94 4.34 -5.41
CA LEU A 159 -14.80 3.29 -4.84
C LEU A 159 -16.16 3.13 -5.54
N LYS A 160 -16.58 4.11 -6.33
CA LYS A 160 -17.77 3.97 -7.20
C LYS A 160 -17.47 3.13 -8.45
N GLY A 161 -16.19 2.89 -8.69
CA GLY A 161 -15.69 2.29 -9.92
C GLY A 161 -15.51 3.33 -11.03
N MET A 162 -14.59 3.05 -11.93
CA MET A 162 -14.36 3.86 -13.15
C MET A 162 -13.79 3.00 -14.27
N GLY A 163 -14.12 3.36 -15.53
CA GLY A 163 -13.53 2.76 -16.71
C GLY A 163 -13.59 1.21 -16.73
N ILE A 164 -12.44 0.60 -16.89
CA ILE A 164 -12.26 -0.86 -17.01
C ILE A 164 -12.66 -1.61 -15.73
N LEU A 165 -12.55 -1.00 -14.56
CA LEU A 165 -12.85 -1.64 -13.28
C LEU A 165 -14.27 -2.17 -13.21
N SER A 166 -15.24 -1.36 -13.66
CA SER A 166 -16.66 -1.76 -13.66
C SER A 166 -17.01 -2.71 -14.79
N SER A 167 -16.39 -2.54 -15.98
CA SER A 167 -16.76 -3.28 -17.19
C SER A 167 -16.00 -4.58 -17.40
N VAL A 168 -14.75 -4.67 -16.98
CA VAL A 168 -13.87 -5.84 -17.21
C VAL A 168 -13.65 -6.61 -15.91
N CYS A 169 -13.41 -5.92 -14.81
CA CYS A 169 -13.11 -6.56 -13.52
C CYS A 169 -14.37 -6.90 -12.72
N ASN A 170 -15.56 -6.57 -13.20
CA ASN A 170 -16.84 -6.77 -12.51
C ASN A 170 -16.85 -6.17 -11.10
N TYR A 171 -16.13 -5.07 -10.91
CA TYR A 171 -16.06 -4.43 -9.61
C TYR A 171 -17.42 -3.91 -9.17
N GLN A 172 -17.78 -4.20 -7.93
CA GLN A 172 -18.91 -3.62 -7.21
C GLN A 172 -18.42 -3.18 -5.84
N PRO A 173 -18.77 -1.99 -5.37
CA PRO A 173 -18.42 -1.58 -4.02
C PRO A 173 -19.16 -2.44 -2.99
N PRO A 174 -18.53 -2.78 -1.83
CA PRO A 174 -19.24 -3.46 -0.76
C PRO A 174 -20.39 -2.58 -0.25
N SER A 175 -21.52 -3.20 0.07
CA SER A 175 -22.70 -2.48 0.59
C SER A 175 -22.57 -2.16 2.09
N SER A 176 -21.78 -2.94 2.83
CA SER A 176 -21.58 -2.80 4.28
C SER A 176 -20.29 -3.51 4.69
N LEU A 177 -19.81 -3.20 5.89
CA LEU A 177 -18.61 -3.80 6.47
C LEU A 177 -18.96 -4.93 7.41
N GLY A 178 -18.13 -5.96 7.45
CA GLY A 178 -18.21 -7.06 8.41
C GLY A 178 -17.86 -6.63 9.84
N ALA A 179 -18.11 -7.54 10.80
CA ALA A 179 -17.72 -7.32 12.19
C ALA A 179 -16.20 -7.21 12.33
N GLY A 180 -15.73 -6.33 13.20
CA GLY A 180 -14.29 -6.09 13.41
C GLY A 180 -13.59 -5.32 12.31
N ILE A 181 -14.32 -4.85 11.28
CA ILE A 181 -13.78 -4.07 10.18
C ILE A 181 -14.25 -2.62 10.29
N SER A 182 -13.34 -1.69 10.14
CA SER A 182 -13.64 -0.26 9.97
C SER A 182 -13.07 0.26 8.65
N LEU A 183 -13.78 1.13 7.98
CA LEU A 183 -13.37 1.79 6.75
C LEU A 183 -13.49 3.31 6.91
N HIS A 184 -12.41 4.01 6.65
CA HIS A 184 -12.40 5.45 6.51
C HIS A 184 -12.12 5.81 5.04
N GLN A 185 -13.08 6.46 4.40
CA GLN A 185 -12.98 7.00 3.07
C GLN A 185 -12.46 8.43 3.15
N TRP A 186 -11.23 8.66 2.72
CA TRP A 186 -10.60 9.97 2.65
C TRP A 186 -10.70 10.48 1.21
N ARG A 187 -11.66 11.38 0.97
CA ARG A 187 -12.02 11.83 -0.37
C ARG A 187 -11.38 13.16 -0.69
N THR A 188 -10.60 13.23 -1.75
CA THR A 188 -10.10 14.48 -2.32
C THR A 188 -11.25 15.31 -2.90
N ILE A 189 -11.01 16.60 -3.15
CA ILE A 189 -11.93 17.43 -3.91
C ILE A 189 -11.70 17.14 -5.38
N GLN A 190 -12.72 16.64 -6.09
CA GLN A 190 -12.60 16.17 -7.46
C GLN A 190 -11.92 17.19 -8.38
N GLU A 191 -12.32 18.46 -8.32
CA GLU A 191 -11.80 19.52 -9.18
C GLU A 191 -10.33 19.87 -8.90
N LEU A 192 -9.80 19.43 -7.78
CA LEU A 192 -8.39 19.60 -7.39
C LEU A 192 -7.56 18.33 -7.54
N ASP A 193 -8.21 17.23 -7.86
CA ASP A 193 -7.59 15.90 -7.98
C ASP A 193 -7.28 15.60 -9.45
N ASP A 194 -6.00 15.61 -9.79
CA ASP A 194 -5.57 15.48 -11.20
C ASP A 194 -5.90 14.11 -11.82
N ALA A 195 -6.27 13.11 -11.01
CA ALA A 195 -6.74 11.82 -11.51
C ALA A 195 -8.25 11.79 -11.80
N PHE A 196 -9.03 12.75 -11.27
CA PHE A 196 -10.49 12.71 -11.31
C PHE A 196 -11.13 13.98 -11.89
N ASN A 197 -10.39 15.09 -12.03
CA ASN A 197 -10.91 16.40 -12.41
C ASN A 197 -11.54 16.45 -13.80
N ASP A 198 -11.15 15.54 -14.69
CA ASP A 198 -11.69 15.44 -16.06
C ASP A 198 -12.90 14.50 -16.18
N LEU A 199 -13.35 13.90 -15.06
CA LEU A 199 -14.50 13.00 -15.07
C LEU A 199 -15.81 13.79 -14.84
N ASP A 200 -16.87 13.34 -15.51
CA ASP A 200 -18.23 13.91 -15.36
C ASP A 200 -18.87 13.58 -13.99
N TYR A 201 -18.22 12.74 -13.16
CA TYR A 201 -18.68 12.34 -11.85
C TYR A 201 -17.50 12.10 -10.91
N ASP A 202 -17.72 12.26 -9.61
CA ASP A 202 -16.71 11.91 -8.59
C ASP A 202 -16.71 10.39 -8.36
N PRO A 203 -15.64 9.65 -8.77
CA PRO A 203 -15.57 8.20 -8.59
C PRO A 203 -15.38 7.77 -7.15
N GLN A 204 -15.10 8.70 -6.24
CA GLN A 204 -14.97 8.45 -4.82
C GLN A 204 -16.34 8.40 -4.10
N GLU A 205 -17.40 8.93 -4.73
CA GLU A 205 -18.71 9.06 -4.11
C GLU A 205 -19.50 7.75 -4.14
N VAL A 206 -19.34 6.97 -3.09
CA VAL A 206 -20.13 5.76 -2.82
C VAL A 206 -20.53 5.70 -1.35
N ASP A 207 -21.75 5.26 -1.08
CA ASP A 207 -22.23 5.01 0.27
C ASP A 207 -21.96 3.54 0.65
N ILE A 208 -21.04 3.35 1.61
CA ILE A 208 -20.77 2.04 2.22
C ILE A 208 -21.22 2.12 3.67
N LYS A 209 -22.23 1.35 4.02
CA LYS A 209 -22.82 1.38 5.37
C LYS A 209 -21.75 1.14 6.44
N ASN A 210 -21.78 1.97 7.47
CA ASN A 210 -20.85 1.98 8.60
C ASN A 210 -19.42 2.47 8.26
N SER A 211 -19.18 3.01 7.08
CA SER A 211 -17.91 3.70 6.81
C SER A 211 -17.92 5.13 7.34
N ILE A 212 -16.73 5.65 7.64
CA ILE A 212 -16.51 7.06 7.97
C ILE A 212 -16.06 7.77 6.69
N ILE A 213 -16.60 8.96 6.42
CA ILE A 213 -16.23 9.74 5.25
C ILE A 213 -15.64 11.07 5.70
N THR A 214 -14.47 11.43 5.18
CA THR A 214 -13.86 12.74 5.36
C THR A 214 -13.48 13.31 4.00
N ARG A 215 -14.02 14.50 3.66
CA ARG A 215 -13.55 15.27 2.52
C ARG A 215 -12.31 16.04 2.93
N LEU A 216 -11.23 15.91 2.13
CA LEU A 216 -9.95 16.57 2.39
C LEU A 216 -10.05 18.09 2.17
N PRO A 217 -9.20 18.87 2.83
CA PRO A 217 -9.17 20.34 2.62
C PRO A 217 -8.60 20.67 1.23
N LYS A 218 -8.79 21.94 0.82
CA LYS A 218 -8.29 22.42 -0.49
C LYS A 218 -6.77 22.51 -0.57
N THR A 219 -6.12 22.70 0.56
CA THR A 219 -4.67 22.94 0.64
C THR A 219 -4.04 22.20 1.80
N TYR A 220 -2.77 21.83 1.63
CA TYR A 220 -1.92 21.22 2.64
C TYR A 220 -0.52 21.79 2.54
N LYS A 221 0.04 22.26 3.66
CA LYS A 221 1.38 22.90 3.73
C LYS A 221 1.58 23.99 2.65
N GLY A 222 0.51 24.75 2.37
CA GLY A 222 0.53 25.86 1.41
C GLY A 222 0.36 25.47 -0.08
N ASN A 223 0.27 24.19 -0.38
CA ASN A 223 0.07 23.68 -1.75
C ASN A 223 -1.36 23.17 -1.97
N LYS A 224 -1.78 23.08 -3.25
CA LYS A 224 -3.02 22.40 -3.64
C LYS A 224 -2.99 20.95 -3.14
N LEU A 225 -4.00 20.52 -2.41
CA LEU A 225 -4.14 19.16 -1.96
C LEU A 225 -4.83 18.35 -3.06
N GLY A 226 -4.04 17.80 -3.95
CA GLY A 226 -4.47 16.93 -5.04
C GLY A 226 -4.24 15.44 -4.74
N HIS A 227 -4.23 14.62 -5.78
CA HIS A 227 -4.21 13.17 -5.71
C HIS A 227 -3.10 12.62 -4.81
N ASN A 228 -1.83 12.82 -5.19
CA ASN A 228 -0.70 12.23 -4.48
C ASN A 228 -0.42 12.86 -3.09
N TRP A 229 -0.70 14.16 -2.92
CA TRP A 229 -0.55 14.83 -1.63
C TRP A 229 -1.57 14.37 -0.59
N SER A 230 -2.66 13.75 -1.02
CA SER A 230 -3.72 13.23 -0.16
C SER A 230 -3.19 12.22 0.87
N ILE A 231 -2.26 11.34 0.48
CA ILE A 231 -1.70 10.33 1.37
C ILE A 231 -0.90 10.97 2.50
N SER A 232 -0.10 11.99 2.19
CA SER A 232 0.71 12.71 3.19
C SER A 232 -0.16 13.44 4.21
N TRP A 233 -1.25 14.06 3.77
CA TRP A 233 -2.20 14.70 4.68
C TRP A 233 -2.90 13.66 5.57
N VAL A 234 -3.31 12.52 4.99
CA VAL A 234 -3.97 11.43 5.74
C VAL A 234 -3.03 10.81 6.75
N ALA A 235 -1.75 10.63 6.42
CA ALA A 235 -0.75 10.15 7.35
C ALA A 235 -0.62 11.06 8.58
N ASP A 236 -0.57 12.39 8.37
CA ASP A 236 -0.57 13.36 9.47
C ASP A 236 -1.84 13.28 10.34
N GLU A 237 -3.01 13.00 9.74
CA GLU A 237 -4.26 12.89 10.49
C GLU A 237 -4.39 11.57 11.27
N ILE A 238 -3.82 10.50 10.76
CA ILE A 238 -3.76 9.20 11.45
C ILE A 238 -2.80 9.30 12.63
N SER A 239 -1.58 9.80 12.42
CA SER A 239 -0.54 9.90 13.45
C SER A 239 -0.92 10.77 14.65
N LYS A 240 -1.85 11.73 14.49
CA LYS A 240 -2.38 12.55 15.60
C LYS A 240 -3.34 11.79 16.52
N LYS A 241 -3.86 10.64 16.09
CA LYS A 241 -4.91 9.89 16.79
C LYS A 241 -4.36 8.62 17.47
N GLU A 242 -3.16 8.22 17.09
CA GLU A 242 -2.40 7.12 17.68
C GLU A 242 -1.43 7.63 18.76
#